data_d135eb52a128e8a4eea995f5ab5582c6
#
_entry.id   d135eb52a128e8a4eea995f5ab5582c6
#
_cell.length_a   1.000
_cell.length_b   1.000
_cell.length_c   1.000
_cell.angle_alpha   90.00
_cell.angle_beta   90.00
_cell.angle_gamma   90.00
#
_symmetry.space_group_name_H-M   'P 1'
#
loop_
_entity.id
_entity.type
_entity.pdbx_description
1 polymer ?
#
loop_
_entity_poly.entity_id
_entity_poly.type
_entity_poly.pdbx_seq_one_letter_code
_entity_poly.pdbx_strand_id
1 'polypeptide(L)'
;MQRTGQTRESVKMALDTVRTNKLRSGLTILGIVIGVSTVIAISSVVNGINNRVSSFINSLGSNVFWIGRLPIIGVRPTAEMLARRMLTVDDAKAMRDLPHVVTTDAEGDYIKSFQVGDVSARYSGKKVSGSILAGCLPEVIDVTELVLLQGRMFTDAEDARAAHVVVIGHDTWQELFGDDPAVGKDIAIESGLYTVIGVLDKRKQPFGSGKNPRDNIILFPFGAFHNLHPEITDLNLIVKYDSPKNKDLVEEEIREMLRIRRKVRVEKPDDFEIFGPDSLSRLWDQLTAGLVIFMIAVSSVGLMVGGVGVMNIMLVSVTERTREIGVRKAMGATRRNILTQFTTEAVTLCSIGGIVGILLGAIVTWIVYFLPIGLPATLSTMWVLIGFGASCTIGLVFGIYPAWKASNLDPIEALRYE
;
A
#
# COMPACT_ATOMS: atom_id res chain seq x y z
N MET A 1 -13.78 -4.77 -47.40
CA MET A 1 -14.84 -3.76 -47.19
C MET A 1 -16.15 -4.32 -46.57
N GLN A 2 -16.55 -5.59 -46.77
CA GLN A 2 -17.79 -6.15 -46.19
C GLN A 2 -17.77 -6.34 -44.64
N ARG A 3 -16.63 -6.57 -44.00
CA ARG A 3 -16.53 -6.84 -42.55
C ARG A 3 -16.78 -5.57 -41.67
N THR A 4 -16.40 -4.39 -42.17
CA THR A 4 -16.59 -3.11 -41.41
C THR A 4 -18.03 -2.64 -41.42
N GLY A 5 -18.85 -2.99 -42.44
CA GLY A 5 -20.27 -2.70 -42.46
C GLY A 5 -21.08 -3.53 -41.44
N GLN A 6 -20.73 -4.82 -41.27
CA GLN A 6 -21.42 -5.72 -40.36
C GLN A 6 -21.22 -5.36 -38.89
N THR A 7 -20.01 -4.93 -38.49
CA THR A 7 -19.75 -4.48 -37.09
C THR A 7 -20.51 -3.22 -36.74
N ARG A 8 -20.61 -2.25 -37.64
CA ARG A 8 -21.37 -1.00 -37.43
C ARG A 8 -22.89 -1.25 -37.30
N GLU A 9 -23.40 -2.20 -38.05
CA GLU A 9 -24.80 -2.62 -37.99
C GLU A 9 -25.09 -3.37 -36.68
N SER A 10 -24.19 -4.24 -36.22
CA SER A 10 -24.30 -4.96 -34.94
C SER A 10 -24.29 -4.01 -33.75
N VAL A 11 -23.43 -2.99 -33.77
CA VAL A 11 -23.40 -1.95 -32.72
C VAL A 11 -24.70 -1.14 -32.68
N LYS A 12 -25.25 -0.80 -33.86
CA LYS A 12 -26.52 -0.08 -33.92
C LYS A 12 -27.69 -0.92 -33.41
N MET A 13 -27.74 -2.21 -33.77
CA MET A 13 -28.72 -3.17 -33.25
C MET A 13 -28.62 -3.37 -31.73
N ALA A 14 -27.40 -3.44 -31.19
CA ALA A 14 -27.18 -3.52 -29.75
C ALA A 14 -27.76 -2.29 -29.01
N LEU A 15 -27.57 -1.09 -29.57
CA LEU A 15 -28.10 0.13 -28.98
C LEU A 15 -29.65 0.19 -29.07
N ASP A 16 -30.23 -0.31 -30.16
CA ASP A 16 -31.69 -0.36 -30.34
C ASP A 16 -32.31 -1.39 -29.35
N THR A 17 -31.68 -2.52 -29.13
CA THR A 17 -32.13 -3.52 -28.13
C THR A 17 -32.16 -2.92 -26.71
N VAL A 18 -31.15 -2.14 -26.33
CA VAL A 18 -31.12 -1.41 -25.04
C VAL A 18 -32.31 -0.44 -24.93
N ARG A 19 -32.71 0.23 -26.01
CA ARG A 19 -33.79 1.19 -26.01
C ARG A 19 -35.18 0.57 -25.93
N THR A 20 -35.34 -0.64 -26.49
CA THR A 20 -36.64 -1.31 -26.55
C THR A 20 -37.04 -1.94 -25.21
N ASN A 21 -36.06 -2.49 -24.44
CA ASN A 21 -36.29 -3.15 -23.16
C ASN A 21 -35.50 -2.47 -22.02
N LYS A 22 -35.76 -1.20 -21.75
CA LYS A 22 -34.97 -0.32 -20.87
C LYS A 22 -34.71 -0.87 -19.46
N LEU A 23 -35.72 -1.43 -18.78
CA LEU A 23 -35.55 -1.94 -17.42
C LEU A 23 -34.66 -3.18 -17.35
N ARG A 24 -34.86 -4.12 -18.30
CA ARG A 24 -34.11 -5.39 -18.31
C ARG A 24 -32.64 -5.14 -18.73
N SER A 25 -32.45 -4.35 -19.78
CA SER A 25 -31.11 -3.97 -20.25
C SER A 25 -30.38 -3.11 -19.21
N GLY A 26 -31.10 -2.20 -18.53
CA GLY A 26 -30.54 -1.38 -17.47
C GLY A 26 -30.04 -2.22 -16.27
N LEU A 27 -30.83 -3.17 -15.78
CA LEU A 27 -30.45 -4.07 -14.69
C LEU A 27 -29.25 -4.96 -15.04
N THR A 28 -29.19 -5.43 -16.28
CA THR A 28 -28.08 -6.27 -16.75
C THR A 28 -26.78 -5.48 -16.90
N ILE A 29 -26.86 -4.32 -17.56
CA ILE A 29 -25.69 -3.43 -17.71
C ILE A 29 -25.23 -2.96 -16.32
N LEU A 30 -26.16 -2.72 -15.38
CA LEU A 30 -25.84 -2.32 -14.02
C LEU A 30 -24.96 -3.36 -13.28
N GLY A 31 -25.23 -4.65 -13.45
CA GLY A 31 -24.40 -5.71 -12.87
C GLY A 31 -22.93 -5.65 -13.36
N ILE A 32 -22.74 -5.45 -14.68
CA ILE A 32 -21.41 -5.29 -15.27
C ILE A 32 -20.75 -4.00 -14.80
N VAL A 33 -21.50 -2.90 -14.79
CA VAL A 33 -21.03 -1.59 -14.31
C VAL A 33 -20.56 -1.68 -12.87
N ILE A 34 -21.36 -2.29 -11.98
CA ILE A 34 -20.97 -2.48 -10.58
C ILE A 34 -19.72 -3.35 -10.49
N GLY A 35 -19.67 -4.47 -11.20
CA GLY A 35 -18.50 -5.36 -11.19
C GLY A 35 -17.22 -4.66 -11.61
N VAL A 36 -17.24 -3.94 -12.74
CA VAL A 36 -16.07 -3.22 -13.27
C VAL A 36 -15.71 -2.02 -12.39
N SER A 37 -16.70 -1.21 -11.97
CA SER A 37 -16.43 -0.05 -11.12
C SER A 37 -15.83 -0.43 -9.77
N THR A 38 -16.26 -1.56 -9.18
CA THR A 38 -15.71 -2.09 -7.95
C THR A 38 -14.24 -2.49 -8.12
N VAL A 39 -13.88 -3.20 -9.22
CA VAL A 39 -12.47 -3.51 -9.54
C VAL A 39 -11.64 -2.24 -9.59
N ILE A 40 -12.09 -1.24 -10.33
CA ILE A 40 -11.32 0.00 -10.54
C ILE A 40 -11.22 0.81 -9.25
N ALA A 41 -12.29 0.96 -8.50
CA ALA A 41 -12.28 1.73 -7.25
C ALA A 41 -11.35 1.09 -6.21
N ILE A 42 -11.48 -0.22 -5.94
CA ILE A 42 -10.66 -0.91 -4.94
C ILE A 42 -9.20 -0.97 -5.41
N SER A 43 -8.94 -1.34 -6.66
CA SER A 43 -7.56 -1.40 -7.19
C SER A 43 -6.86 -0.04 -7.14
N SER A 44 -7.60 1.05 -7.37
CA SER A 44 -7.04 2.41 -7.31
C SER A 44 -6.60 2.78 -5.89
N VAL A 45 -7.37 2.40 -4.87
CA VAL A 45 -7.01 2.60 -3.47
C VAL A 45 -5.81 1.72 -3.10
N VAL A 46 -5.85 0.43 -3.44
CA VAL A 46 -4.73 -0.51 -3.17
C VAL A 46 -3.43 -0.02 -3.81
N ASN A 47 -3.47 0.39 -5.08
CA ASN A 47 -2.29 0.94 -5.76
C ASN A 47 -1.79 2.24 -5.12
N GLY A 48 -2.70 3.13 -4.75
CA GLY A 48 -2.33 4.36 -4.08
C GLY A 48 -1.63 4.10 -2.75
N ILE A 49 -2.15 3.16 -1.95
CA ILE A 49 -1.53 2.74 -0.70
C ILE A 49 -0.19 2.05 -0.96
N ASN A 50 -0.10 1.13 -1.95
CA ASN A 50 1.15 0.47 -2.31
C ASN A 50 2.25 1.47 -2.67
N ASN A 51 1.93 2.48 -3.48
CA ASN A 51 2.90 3.52 -3.85
C ASN A 51 3.39 4.31 -2.64
N ARG A 52 2.50 4.62 -1.69
CA ARG A 52 2.89 5.31 -0.45
C ARG A 52 3.73 4.45 0.47
N VAL A 53 3.33 3.17 0.66
CA VAL A 53 4.10 2.23 1.48
C VAL A 53 5.49 2.01 0.89
N SER A 54 5.60 1.80 -0.41
CA SER A 54 6.90 1.68 -1.09
C SER A 54 7.74 2.95 -0.93
N SER A 55 7.14 4.14 -1.07
CA SER A 55 7.83 5.40 -0.84
C SER A 55 8.29 5.57 0.61
N PHE A 56 7.49 5.10 1.57
CA PHE A 56 7.85 5.11 2.98
C PHE A 56 8.99 4.12 3.28
N ILE A 57 8.89 2.89 2.79
CA ILE A 57 9.96 1.88 2.95
C ILE A 57 11.28 2.42 2.39
N ASN A 58 11.24 3.05 1.20
CA ASN A 58 12.41 3.67 0.60
C ASN A 58 12.93 4.87 1.42
N SER A 59 12.06 5.58 2.15
CA SER A 59 12.49 6.70 3.01
C SER A 59 13.08 6.27 4.35
N LEU A 60 12.92 4.99 4.72
CA LEU A 60 13.58 4.41 5.91
C LEU A 60 15.06 4.09 5.67
N GLY A 61 15.57 4.31 4.45
CA GLY A 61 16.91 3.95 4.00
C GLY A 61 16.88 2.65 3.17
N SER A 62 17.45 2.73 1.97
CA SER A 62 17.43 1.58 1.04
C SER A 62 18.34 0.43 1.45
N ASN A 63 19.38 0.72 2.24
CA ASN A 63 20.44 -0.21 2.61
C ASN A 63 20.59 -0.29 4.13
N VAL A 64 19.46 -0.52 4.83
CA VAL A 64 19.45 -0.51 6.30
C VAL A 64 18.78 -1.77 6.82
N PHE A 65 19.39 -2.36 7.85
CA PHE A 65 18.75 -3.37 8.70
C PHE A 65 18.40 -2.79 10.06
N TRP A 66 17.20 -3.11 10.53
CA TRP A 66 16.80 -2.92 11.91
C TRP A 66 16.87 -4.25 12.65
N ILE A 67 17.46 -4.24 13.82
CA ILE A 67 17.65 -5.43 14.62
C ILE A 67 16.99 -5.18 15.97
N GLY A 68 16.01 -5.99 16.29
CA GLY A 68 15.26 -5.91 17.52
C GLY A 68 15.26 -7.26 18.26
N ARG A 69 15.02 -7.22 19.55
CA ARG A 69 14.79 -8.42 20.36
C ARG A 69 13.42 -9.05 20.09
N LEU A 70 12.46 -8.21 19.74
CA LEU A 70 11.06 -8.59 19.49
C LEU A 70 10.70 -8.38 18.02
N PRO A 71 9.74 -9.16 17.48
CA PRO A 71 9.23 -8.92 16.15
C PRO A 71 8.53 -7.54 16.07
N ILE A 72 8.88 -6.78 15.06
CA ILE A 72 8.36 -5.39 14.88
C ILE A 72 6.87 -5.38 14.54
N ILE A 73 6.37 -6.39 13.80
CA ILE A 73 4.99 -6.39 13.26
C ILE A 73 4.34 -7.77 13.41
N GLY A 74 3.07 -7.77 13.79
CA GLY A 74 2.12 -8.86 13.55
C GLY A 74 2.10 -10.00 14.57
N VAL A 75 3.03 -10.05 15.50
CA VAL A 75 3.09 -11.12 16.50
C VAL A 75 2.99 -10.54 17.90
N ARG A 76 2.07 -11.03 18.72
CA ARG A 76 2.07 -10.71 20.16
C ARG A 76 3.27 -11.37 20.79
N PRO A 77 4.13 -10.61 21.49
CA PRO A 77 5.29 -11.19 22.14
C PRO A 77 4.89 -12.30 23.13
N THR A 78 5.49 -13.46 23.00
CA THR A 78 5.34 -14.54 23.97
C THR A 78 6.19 -14.27 25.22
N ALA A 79 5.92 -14.96 26.32
CA ALA A 79 6.74 -14.84 27.52
C ALA A 79 8.21 -15.22 27.26
N GLU A 80 8.46 -16.17 26.36
CA GLU A 80 9.81 -16.55 25.94
C GLU A 80 10.51 -15.43 25.18
N MET A 81 9.81 -14.76 24.26
CA MET A 81 10.35 -13.60 23.53
C MET A 81 10.66 -12.43 24.48
N LEU A 82 9.80 -12.18 25.46
CA LEU A 82 10.05 -11.15 26.49
C LEU A 82 11.24 -11.46 27.40
N ALA A 83 11.57 -12.74 27.58
CA ALA A 83 12.74 -13.20 28.36
C ALA A 83 14.04 -13.20 27.56
N ARG A 84 14.04 -12.89 26.26
CA ARG A 84 15.26 -12.79 25.43
C ARG A 84 16.19 -11.72 26.01
N ARG A 85 17.50 -11.93 25.90
CA ARG A 85 18.50 -10.95 26.30
C ARG A 85 18.34 -9.65 25.49
N MET A 86 18.49 -8.52 26.17
CA MET A 86 18.41 -7.20 25.53
C MET A 86 19.61 -6.95 24.62
N LEU A 87 19.41 -6.17 23.59
CA LEU A 87 20.47 -5.68 22.70
C LEU A 87 21.14 -4.47 23.34
N THR A 88 22.44 -4.33 23.09
CA THR A 88 23.28 -3.31 23.74
C THR A 88 23.99 -2.42 22.72
N VAL A 89 24.46 -1.27 23.17
CA VAL A 89 25.34 -0.38 22.37
C VAL A 89 26.61 -1.11 21.92
N ASP A 90 27.16 -2.00 22.77
CA ASP A 90 28.35 -2.79 22.42
C ASP A 90 28.08 -3.79 21.29
N ASP A 91 26.83 -4.25 21.14
CA ASP A 91 26.45 -5.08 19.99
C ASP A 91 26.43 -4.23 18.70
N ALA A 92 25.92 -3.00 18.74
CA ALA A 92 25.96 -2.08 17.62
C ALA A 92 27.41 -1.74 17.20
N LYS A 93 28.26 -1.43 18.19
CA LYS A 93 29.69 -1.14 17.94
C LYS A 93 30.43 -2.34 17.32
N ALA A 94 30.13 -3.55 17.77
CA ALA A 94 30.76 -4.76 17.22
C ALA A 94 30.30 -5.02 15.75
N MET A 95 29.10 -4.62 15.36
CA MET A 95 28.65 -4.74 13.96
C MET A 95 29.37 -3.77 13.02
N ARG A 96 29.87 -2.66 13.53
CA ARG A 96 30.61 -1.65 12.73
C ARG A 96 31.88 -2.23 12.11
N ASP A 97 32.47 -3.24 12.76
CA ASP A 97 33.71 -3.89 12.30
C ASP A 97 33.46 -4.98 11.23
N LEU A 98 32.20 -5.26 10.90
CA LEU A 98 31.85 -6.25 9.89
C LEU A 98 32.13 -5.73 8.48
N PRO A 99 32.52 -6.61 7.53
CA PRO A 99 32.67 -6.26 6.13
C PRO A 99 31.37 -5.66 5.57
N HIS A 100 31.50 -4.72 4.65
CA HIS A 100 30.35 -4.08 3.99
C HIS A 100 29.38 -3.30 4.90
N VAL A 101 29.64 -3.20 6.18
CA VAL A 101 28.93 -2.29 7.08
C VAL A 101 29.53 -0.90 6.99
N VAL A 102 28.71 0.09 6.71
CA VAL A 102 29.13 1.50 6.59
C VAL A 102 29.12 2.15 7.98
N THR A 103 28.02 2.00 8.68
CA THR A 103 27.84 2.59 10.02
C THR A 103 26.69 1.90 10.75
N THR A 104 26.63 2.10 12.08
CA THR A 104 25.62 1.50 12.95
C THR A 104 25.10 2.51 13.95
N ASP A 105 23.86 2.34 14.38
CA ASP A 105 23.26 3.08 15.49
C ASP A 105 22.62 2.14 16.50
N ALA A 106 22.43 2.63 17.72
CA ALA A 106 21.68 1.99 18.79
C ALA A 106 20.67 3.01 19.34
N GLU A 107 19.40 2.80 19.02
CA GLU A 107 18.32 3.71 19.37
C GLU A 107 17.48 3.12 20.53
N GLY A 108 17.30 3.89 21.58
CA GLY A 108 16.37 3.61 22.67
C GLY A 108 15.28 4.67 22.69
N ASP A 109 14.02 4.26 22.48
CA ASP A 109 12.89 5.18 22.47
C ASP A 109 12.14 5.17 23.81
N TYR A 110 11.91 6.33 24.38
CA TYR A 110 10.98 6.53 25.49
C TYR A 110 9.71 7.22 24.99
N ILE A 111 8.65 6.42 24.93
CA ILE A 111 7.32 6.87 24.54
C ILE A 111 6.39 6.64 25.71
N LYS A 112 5.97 7.71 26.38
CA LYS A 112 4.97 7.61 27.45
C LYS A 112 3.58 7.47 26.83
N SER A 113 3.24 6.25 26.44
CA SER A 113 1.97 5.93 25.76
C SER A 113 0.82 5.98 26.78
N PHE A 114 -0.22 6.77 26.52
CA PHE A 114 -1.56 6.74 27.12
C PHE A 114 -1.72 7.08 28.62
N GLN A 115 -0.72 7.56 29.35
CA GLN A 115 -0.94 8.05 30.72
C GLN A 115 -0.81 9.58 30.82
N VAL A 116 -1.69 10.17 31.61
CA VAL A 116 -1.70 11.58 31.97
C VAL A 116 -0.35 11.95 32.58
N GLY A 117 0.44 12.74 31.87
CA GLY A 117 1.77 13.16 32.26
C GLY A 117 2.72 13.08 31.09
N ASP A 118 2.38 13.78 30.00
CA ASP A 118 3.18 13.85 28.78
C ASP A 118 4.61 14.30 29.06
N VAL A 119 5.55 13.59 28.49
CA VAL A 119 6.90 14.14 28.30
C VAL A 119 6.74 15.44 27.51
N SER A 120 7.14 16.52 28.14
CA SER A 120 6.98 17.83 27.55
C SER A 120 8.29 18.57 27.56
N ALA A 121 8.63 19.12 26.40
CA ALA A 121 9.64 20.16 26.32
C ALA A 121 9.00 21.53 26.55
N ARG A 122 9.71 22.44 27.23
CA ARG A 122 9.25 23.79 27.54
C ARG A 122 10.31 24.82 27.18
N TYR A 123 9.85 25.91 26.60
CA TYR A 123 10.68 27.09 26.33
C TYR A 123 9.86 28.38 26.45
N SER A 124 10.32 29.32 27.25
CA SER A 124 9.69 30.65 27.38
C SER A 124 8.16 30.64 27.52
N GLY A 125 7.62 29.73 28.37
CA GLY A 125 6.18 29.61 28.61
C GLY A 125 5.40 28.78 27.60
N LYS A 126 6.00 28.41 26.44
CA LYS A 126 5.43 27.46 25.50
C LYS A 126 5.77 26.02 25.92
N LYS A 127 4.89 25.08 25.58
CA LYS A 127 5.00 23.68 25.93
C LYS A 127 4.63 22.79 24.73
N VAL A 128 5.44 21.79 24.44
CA VAL A 128 5.13 20.70 23.52
C VAL A 128 4.86 19.44 24.33
N SER A 129 3.82 18.70 23.97
CA SER A 129 3.44 17.47 24.66
C SER A 129 3.53 16.27 23.71
N GLY A 130 3.73 15.07 24.28
CA GLY A 130 3.78 13.83 23.50
C GLY A 130 5.03 13.67 22.64
N SER A 131 6.14 14.33 23.03
CA SER A 131 7.42 14.17 22.34
C SER A 131 8.00 12.79 22.61
N ILE A 132 8.54 12.17 21.56
CA ILE A 132 9.35 10.95 21.66
C ILE A 132 10.74 11.39 22.13
N LEU A 133 11.22 10.87 23.26
CA LEU A 133 12.61 11.03 23.65
C LEU A 133 13.39 9.82 23.13
N ALA A 134 14.41 10.05 22.35
CA ALA A 134 15.24 8.97 21.80
C ALA A 134 16.71 9.19 22.13
N GLY A 135 17.32 8.19 22.74
CA GLY A 135 18.77 8.11 22.90
C GLY A 135 19.38 7.38 21.72
N CYS A 136 20.34 8.00 21.05
CA CYS A 136 20.96 7.42 19.85
C CYS A 136 22.46 7.74 19.80
N LEU A 137 23.17 7.08 18.91
CA LEU A 137 24.57 7.37 18.62
C LEU A 137 24.69 8.56 17.64
N PRO A 138 25.85 9.24 17.56
CA PRO A 138 26.05 10.37 16.64
C PRO A 138 25.76 10.03 15.17
N GLU A 139 25.98 8.79 14.79
CA GLU A 139 25.82 8.27 13.42
C GLU A 139 24.37 8.06 12.98
N VAL A 140 23.40 8.25 13.85
CA VAL A 140 21.97 8.10 13.53
C VAL A 140 21.59 8.88 12.27
N ILE A 141 22.19 10.05 12.06
CA ILE A 141 21.92 10.89 10.88
C ILE A 141 22.32 10.21 9.57
N ASP A 142 23.44 9.49 9.58
CA ASP A 142 23.95 8.80 8.39
C ASP A 142 23.21 7.48 8.15
N VAL A 143 22.80 6.81 9.23
CA VAL A 143 22.07 5.52 9.15
C VAL A 143 20.64 5.72 8.67
N THR A 144 19.93 6.71 9.23
CA THR A 144 18.49 6.93 9.00
C THR A 144 18.21 8.00 7.95
N GLU A 145 19.25 8.54 7.30
CA GLU A 145 19.13 9.59 6.27
C GLU A 145 18.34 10.82 6.74
N LEU A 146 18.51 11.17 8.02
CA LEU A 146 17.91 12.36 8.60
C LEU A 146 18.58 13.62 8.02
N VAL A 147 17.77 14.63 7.74
CA VAL A 147 18.25 15.91 7.25
C VAL A 147 18.18 16.93 8.37
N LEU A 148 19.26 17.66 8.59
CA LEU A 148 19.29 18.80 9.50
C LEU A 148 18.82 20.06 8.77
N LEU A 149 17.83 20.73 9.34
CA LEU A 149 17.38 22.05 8.89
C LEU A 149 18.27 23.17 9.44
N GLN A 150 18.72 23.01 10.70
CA GLN A 150 19.57 23.99 11.39
C GLN A 150 20.57 23.25 12.28
N GLY A 151 21.76 23.86 12.48
CA GLY A 151 22.75 23.39 13.44
C GLY A 151 23.52 22.15 13.02
N ARG A 152 23.83 21.29 14.01
CA ARG A 152 24.64 20.08 13.84
C ARG A 152 24.14 18.93 14.72
N MET A 153 24.62 17.73 14.44
CA MET A 153 24.46 16.57 15.31
C MET A 153 25.49 16.63 16.47
N PHE A 154 25.21 15.91 17.56
CA PHE A 154 26.21 15.72 18.62
C PHE A 154 27.35 14.80 18.17
N THR A 155 28.46 14.89 18.87
CA THR A 155 29.70 14.15 18.58
C THR A 155 29.87 13.00 19.57
N ASP A 156 30.77 12.03 19.24
CA ASP A 156 31.17 10.95 20.16
C ASP A 156 31.66 11.48 21.51
N ALA A 157 32.36 12.61 21.48
CA ALA A 157 32.87 13.23 22.72
C ALA A 157 31.75 13.81 23.59
N GLU A 158 30.66 14.29 22.97
CA GLU A 158 29.46 14.78 23.69
C GLU A 158 28.64 13.60 24.21
N ASP A 159 28.55 12.50 23.45
CA ASP A 159 27.92 11.25 23.89
C ASP A 159 28.66 10.64 25.08
N ALA A 160 29.98 10.44 24.95
CA ALA A 160 30.81 9.85 26.01
C ALA A 160 30.80 10.63 27.34
N ARG A 161 30.56 11.95 27.27
CA ARG A 161 30.43 12.83 28.44
C ARG A 161 28.99 13.00 28.93
N ALA A 162 28.04 12.34 28.31
CA ALA A 162 26.61 12.52 28.55
C ALA A 162 26.22 14.02 28.55
N ALA A 163 26.68 14.76 27.51
CA ALA A 163 26.47 16.19 27.43
C ALA A 163 24.98 16.54 27.38
N HIS A 164 24.60 17.62 28.05
CA HIS A 164 23.21 18.12 28.07
C HIS A 164 22.89 18.91 26.80
N VAL A 165 23.01 18.25 25.64
CA VAL A 165 22.67 18.79 24.33
C VAL A 165 21.60 17.92 23.67
N VAL A 166 20.78 18.52 22.79
CA VAL A 166 19.70 17.81 22.10
C VAL A 166 19.56 18.30 20.67
N VAL A 167 19.08 17.40 19.81
CA VAL A 167 18.58 17.73 18.48
C VAL A 167 17.07 17.52 18.47
N ILE A 168 16.32 18.53 18.05
CA ILE A 168 14.84 18.50 18.10
C ILE A 168 14.24 18.28 16.71
N GLY A 169 13.11 17.58 16.67
CA GLY A 169 12.33 17.38 15.46
C GLY A 169 11.62 18.65 15.01
N HIS A 170 11.18 18.67 13.76
CA HIS A 170 10.55 19.82 13.12
C HIS A 170 9.31 20.33 13.89
N ASP A 171 8.41 19.44 14.31
CA ASP A 171 7.19 19.85 14.99
C ASP A 171 7.48 20.38 16.40
N THR A 172 8.45 19.79 17.11
CA THR A 172 8.93 20.29 18.40
C THR A 172 9.48 21.71 18.25
N TRP A 173 10.30 21.94 17.20
CA TRP A 173 10.84 23.28 16.91
C TRP A 173 9.73 24.27 16.62
N GLN A 174 8.79 23.92 15.76
CA GLN A 174 7.72 24.82 15.32
C GLN A 174 6.77 25.18 16.48
N GLU A 175 6.47 24.24 17.37
CA GLU A 175 5.60 24.52 18.53
C GLU A 175 6.29 25.36 19.61
N LEU A 176 7.60 25.17 19.87
CA LEU A 176 8.34 25.92 20.89
C LEU A 176 8.80 27.29 20.40
N PHE A 177 9.33 27.36 19.18
CA PHE A 177 10.02 28.54 18.67
C PHE A 177 9.26 29.23 17.53
N GLY A 178 8.32 28.54 16.85
CA GLY A 178 7.73 29.04 15.61
C GLY A 178 8.78 29.05 14.50
N ASP A 179 9.03 30.23 13.92
CA ASP A 179 10.06 30.40 12.89
C ASP A 179 11.40 30.92 13.43
N ASP A 180 11.50 31.11 14.78
CA ASP A 180 12.72 31.63 15.39
C ASP A 180 13.84 30.56 15.45
N PRO A 181 15.12 30.95 15.38
CA PRO A 181 16.25 30.05 15.55
C PRO A 181 16.24 29.38 16.92
N ALA A 182 16.32 28.04 16.94
CA ALA A 182 16.34 27.25 18.17
C ALA A 182 17.77 26.94 18.65
N VAL A 183 18.74 26.91 17.75
CA VAL A 183 20.12 26.51 18.04
C VAL A 183 20.75 27.47 19.05
N GLY A 184 21.37 26.90 20.10
CA GLY A 184 21.99 27.64 21.21
C GLY A 184 21.00 28.08 22.31
N LYS A 185 19.73 27.68 22.23
CA LYS A 185 18.72 27.95 23.26
C LYS A 185 18.58 26.76 24.20
N ASP A 186 18.35 27.02 25.48
CA ASP A 186 18.12 25.98 26.47
C ASP A 186 16.61 25.70 26.62
N ILE A 187 16.24 24.45 26.49
CA ILE A 187 14.90 23.94 26.69
C ILE A 187 14.82 23.07 27.95
N ALA A 188 13.74 23.17 28.69
CA ALA A 188 13.49 22.30 29.84
C ALA A 188 12.78 21.01 29.33
N ILE A 189 13.39 19.88 29.61
CA ILE A 189 12.83 18.56 29.29
C ILE A 189 12.82 17.75 30.59
N GLU A 190 11.62 17.32 31.00
CA GLU A 190 11.39 16.70 32.32
C GLU A 190 12.01 17.51 33.47
N SER A 191 13.06 17.00 34.11
CA SER A 191 13.75 17.64 35.20
C SER A 191 15.07 18.35 34.84
N GLY A 192 15.48 18.30 33.55
CA GLY A 192 16.75 18.82 33.07
C GLY A 192 16.65 19.99 32.11
N LEU A 193 17.72 20.77 32.03
CA LEU A 193 17.93 21.78 30.98
C LEU A 193 18.89 21.23 29.92
N TYR A 194 18.50 21.40 28.68
CA TYR A 194 19.28 20.87 27.52
C TYR A 194 19.41 21.96 26.47
N THR A 195 20.61 22.14 25.94
CA THR A 195 20.90 23.10 24.87
C THR A 195 20.54 22.48 23.52
N VAL A 196 19.70 23.15 22.75
CA VAL A 196 19.40 22.74 21.36
C VAL A 196 20.60 23.03 20.48
N ILE A 197 21.17 22.00 19.84
CA ILE A 197 22.30 22.11 18.92
C ILE A 197 21.94 21.87 17.47
N GLY A 198 20.77 21.30 17.20
CA GLY A 198 20.29 21.06 15.85
C GLY A 198 18.76 20.92 15.79
N VAL A 199 18.24 21.12 14.59
CA VAL A 199 16.82 20.94 14.27
C VAL A 199 16.73 20.04 13.04
N LEU A 200 15.92 18.98 13.13
CA LEU A 200 15.67 18.08 12.02
C LEU A 200 14.64 18.66 11.05
N ASP A 201 14.77 18.35 9.78
CA ASP A 201 13.77 18.65 8.77
C ASP A 201 12.58 17.68 8.88
N LYS A 202 11.48 18.05 8.24
CA LYS A 202 10.23 17.29 8.25
C LYS A 202 10.37 15.96 7.52
N ARG A 203 9.95 14.88 8.18
CA ARG A 203 9.99 13.54 7.59
C ARG A 203 8.82 13.31 6.62
N LYS A 204 9.05 12.53 5.58
CA LYS A 204 7.99 12.06 4.69
C LYS A 204 7.06 11.11 5.44
N GLN A 205 5.75 11.25 5.22
CA GLN A 205 4.74 10.39 5.84
C GLN A 205 4.27 9.28 4.89
N PRO A 206 4.06 8.05 5.40
CA PRO A 206 3.49 6.97 4.60
C PRO A 206 1.98 7.11 4.40
N PHE A 207 1.25 7.59 5.43
CA PHE A 207 -0.21 7.64 5.42
C PHE A 207 -0.74 8.94 6.00
N GLY A 208 -1.85 9.44 5.41
CA GLY A 208 -2.59 10.57 5.94
C GLY A 208 -2.01 11.95 5.63
N SER A 209 -2.77 12.98 5.97
CA SER A 209 -2.37 14.39 5.94
C SER A 209 -2.00 14.91 7.34
N GLY A 210 -1.88 13.99 8.32
CA GLY A 210 -1.60 14.33 9.71
C GLY A 210 -0.12 14.64 9.99
N LYS A 211 0.17 14.99 11.23
CA LYS A 211 1.55 15.16 11.72
C LYS A 211 2.24 13.78 11.83
N ASN A 212 3.51 13.69 11.44
CA ASN A 212 4.30 12.50 11.68
C ASN A 212 4.70 12.45 13.15
N PRO A 213 4.35 11.41 13.92
CA PRO A 213 4.75 11.34 15.32
C PRO A 213 6.27 11.48 15.54
N ARG A 214 7.08 11.05 14.58
CA ARG A 214 8.54 11.19 14.63
C ARG A 214 9.06 12.58 14.24
N ASP A 215 8.20 13.52 13.84
CA ASP A 215 8.56 14.94 13.71
C ASP A 215 8.47 15.66 15.07
N ASN A 216 7.80 15.05 16.07
CA ASN A 216 7.80 15.47 17.47
C ASN A 216 8.75 14.58 18.29
N ILE A 217 10.04 14.59 17.93
CA ILE A 217 11.10 13.81 18.57
C ILE A 217 12.17 14.73 19.16
N ILE A 218 12.81 14.26 20.21
CA ILE A 218 13.98 14.90 20.80
C ILE A 218 15.08 13.84 20.88
N LEU A 219 16.15 14.04 20.12
CA LEU A 219 17.31 13.15 20.11
C LEU A 219 18.33 13.61 21.14
N PHE A 220 18.75 12.66 21.98
CA PHE A 220 19.78 12.82 22.99
C PHE A 220 21.02 12.01 22.61
N PRO A 221 22.22 12.44 23.00
CA PRO A 221 23.35 11.53 23.10
C PRO A 221 22.95 10.35 23.97
N PHE A 222 23.32 9.12 23.56
CA PHE A 222 22.87 7.90 24.26
C PHE A 222 23.26 7.92 25.75
N GLY A 223 24.47 8.41 26.09
CA GLY A 223 24.91 8.55 27.48
C GLY A 223 24.02 9.47 28.32
N ALA A 224 23.57 10.62 27.76
CA ALA A 224 22.67 11.54 28.44
C ALA A 224 21.26 10.93 28.59
N PHE A 225 20.77 10.24 27.56
CA PHE A 225 19.50 9.55 27.60
C PHE A 225 19.46 8.44 28.65
N HIS A 226 20.49 7.60 28.70
CA HIS A 226 20.59 6.52 29.67
C HIS A 226 20.64 7.01 31.12
N ASN A 227 21.25 8.19 31.36
CA ASN A 227 21.21 8.84 32.68
C ASN A 227 19.82 9.34 33.04
N LEU A 228 19.03 9.80 32.04
CA LEU A 228 17.66 10.27 32.23
C LEU A 228 16.67 9.11 32.39
N HIS A 229 16.84 8.06 31.60
CA HIS A 229 15.96 6.89 31.52
C HIS A 229 16.75 5.58 31.61
N PRO A 230 17.32 5.24 32.79
CA PRO A 230 18.08 4.01 32.97
C PRO A 230 17.23 2.73 32.86
N GLU A 231 15.91 2.86 32.94
CA GLU A 231 14.95 1.78 32.74
C GLU A 231 14.84 1.33 31.27
N ILE A 232 15.22 2.19 30.32
CA ILE A 232 15.21 1.87 28.88
C ILE A 232 16.48 1.12 28.53
N THR A 233 16.38 -0.19 28.56
CA THR A 233 17.49 -1.11 28.30
C THR A 233 17.31 -1.93 27.03
N ASP A 234 16.12 -1.90 26.44
CA ASP A 234 15.79 -2.59 25.21
C ASP A 234 16.03 -1.64 24.02
N LEU A 235 17.10 -1.87 23.28
CA LEU A 235 17.54 -1.03 22.18
C LEU A 235 17.19 -1.67 20.84
N ASN A 236 16.88 -0.84 19.85
CA ASN A 236 16.87 -1.24 18.46
C ASN A 236 18.22 -0.88 17.84
N LEU A 237 18.86 -1.84 17.21
CA LEU A 237 20.10 -1.59 16.50
C LEU A 237 19.80 -1.36 15.04
N ILE A 238 20.49 -0.41 14.44
CA ILE A 238 20.31 -0.04 13.05
C ILE A 238 21.69 -0.17 12.37
N VAL A 239 21.72 -0.87 11.24
CA VAL A 239 22.96 -1.14 10.49
C VAL A 239 22.79 -0.69 9.05
N LYS A 240 23.64 0.22 8.60
CA LYS A 240 23.71 0.63 7.20
C LYS A 240 24.82 -0.13 6.49
N TYR A 241 24.46 -0.75 5.36
CA TYR A 241 25.43 -1.49 4.52
C TYR A 241 25.66 -0.76 3.19
N ASP A 242 26.77 -1.08 2.54
CA ASP A 242 27.32 -0.33 1.40
C ASP A 242 26.50 -0.47 0.10
N SER A 243 25.99 -1.67 -0.18
CA SER A 243 25.32 -1.98 -1.45
C SER A 243 24.22 -3.03 -1.30
N PRO A 244 23.10 -2.88 -2.03
CA PRO A 244 22.04 -3.92 -2.09
C PRO A 244 22.54 -5.30 -2.52
N LYS A 245 23.67 -5.37 -3.23
CA LYS A 245 24.29 -6.65 -3.66
C LYS A 245 24.87 -7.45 -2.49
N ASN A 246 25.31 -6.76 -1.44
CA ASN A 246 25.93 -7.36 -0.27
C ASN A 246 24.93 -7.65 0.84
N LYS A 247 23.64 -7.37 0.61
CA LYS A 247 22.58 -7.48 1.61
C LYS A 247 22.55 -8.83 2.32
N ASP A 248 22.45 -9.92 1.54
CA ASP A 248 22.29 -11.27 2.11
C ASP A 248 23.58 -11.69 2.87
N LEU A 249 24.75 -11.26 2.38
CA LEU A 249 26.03 -11.49 3.03
C LEU A 249 26.09 -10.76 4.38
N VAL A 250 25.77 -9.49 4.40
CA VAL A 250 25.78 -8.67 5.62
C VAL A 250 24.75 -9.18 6.63
N GLU A 251 23.56 -9.57 6.17
CA GLU A 251 22.53 -10.16 7.05
C GLU A 251 23.05 -11.42 7.74
N GLU A 252 23.73 -12.30 7.00
CA GLU A 252 24.29 -13.53 7.56
C GLU A 252 25.45 -13.25 8.51
N GLU A 253 26.36 -12.33 8.16
CA GLU A 253 27.47 -11.91 9.04
C GLU A 253 26.96 -11.30 10.36
N ILE A 254 25.93 -10.45 10.30
CA ILE A 254 25.27 -9.90 11.49
C ILE A 254 24.67 -11.04 12.32
N ARG A 255 23.98 -11.98 11.68
CA ARG A 255 23.34 -13.12 12.31
C ARG A 255 24.37 -13.98 13.04
N GLU A 256 25.44 -14.38 12.37
CA GLU A 256 26.52 -15.18 12.97
C GLU A 256 27.17 -14.45 14.14
N MET A 257 27.53 -13.20 13.97
CA MET A 257 28.16 -12.39 15.02
C MET A 257 27.26 -12.26 16.25
N LEU A 258 25.98 -11.96 16.09
CA LEU A 258 25.03 -11.85 17.20
C LEU A 258 24.79 -13.19 17.86
N ARG A 259 24.67 -14.30 17.12
CA ARG A 259 24.54 -15.66 17.71
C ARG A 259 25.73 -16.01 18.59
N ILE A 260 26.95 -15.68 18.14
CA ILE A 260 28.18 -15.91 18.93
C ILE A 260 28.19 -15.06 20.22
N ARG A 261 27.92 -13.74 20.09
CA ARG A 261 27.93 -12.81 21.23
C ARG A 261 26.85 -13.12 22.26
N ARG A 262 25.70 -13.56 21.80
CA ARG A 262 24.52 -13.90 22.62
C ARG A 262 24.52 -15.35 23.08
N LYS A 263 25.52 -16.16 22.66
CA LYS A 263 25.67 -17.58 22.98
C LYS A 263 24.45 -18.43 22.61
N VAL A 264 23.85 -18.12 21.47
CA VAL A 264 22.70 -18.88 20.93
C VAL A 264 23.20 -20.22 20.39
N ARG A 265 22.63 -21.32 20.87
CA ARG A 265 23.01 -22.68 20.40
C ARG A 265 22.58 -22.87 18.94
N VAL A 266 23.33 -23.70 18.20
CA VAL A 266 23.07 -23.95 16.78
C VAL A 266 21.65 -24.52 16.54
N GLU A 267 21.17 -25.35 17.46
CA GLU A 267 19.85 -25.99 17.34
C GLU A 267 18.69 -25.07 17.72
N LYS A 268 18.96 -23.90 18.31
CA LYS A 268 17.92 -22.94 18.70
C LYS A 268 17.71 -21.86 17.64
N PRO A 269 16.47 -21.40 17.46
CA PRO A 269 16.20 -20.23 16.64
C PRO A 269 16.89 -18.99 17.23
N ASP A 270 17.03 -17.96 16.42
CA ASP A 270 17.57 -16.68 16.84
C ASP A 270 16.73 -16.07 17.97
N ASP A 271 17.41 -15.45 18.93
CA ASP A 271 16.77 -14.68 20.02
C ASP A 271 16.69 -13.18 19.72
N PHE A 272 16.83 -12.83 18.46
CA PHE A 272 16.70 -11.50 17.87
C PHE A 272 16.05 -11.62 16.48
N GLU A 273 15.61 -10.52 15.95
CA GLU A 273 15.01 -10.43 14.62
C GLU A 273 15.76 -9.40 13.78
N ILE A 274 16.07 -9.72 12.54
CA ILE A 274 16.67 -8.80 11.57
C ILE A 274 15.60 -8.40 10.54
N PHE A 275 15.35 -7.11 10.43
CA PHE A 275 14.37 -6.55 9.51
C PHE A 275 15.06 -5.68 8.47
N GLY A 276 14.82 -5.96 7.21
CA GLY A 276 15.21 -5.08 6.11
C GLY A 276 13.98 -4.49 5.41
N PRO A 277 14.17 -3.53 4.50
CA PRO A 277 13.11 -2.97 3.67
C PRO A 277 12.28 -4.02 2.94
N ASP A 278 12.94 -5.08 2.47
CA ASP A 278 12.28 -6.19 1.77
C ASP A 278 11.36 -7.02 2.69
N SER A 279 11.68 -7.11 3.98
CA SER A 279 10.84 -7.81 4.95
C SER A 279 9.50 -7.08 5.13
N LEU A 280 9.55 -5.75 5.20
CA LEU A 280 8.36 -4.90 5.23
C LEU A 280 7.57 -4.98 3.93
N SER A 281 8.27 -4.97 2.79
CA SER A 281 7.64 -5.15 1.48
C SER A 281 6.93 -6.49 1.37
N ARG A 282 7.57 -7.60 1.75
CA ARG A 282 6.95 -8.94 1.73
C ARG A 282 5.72 -9.03 2.63
N LEU A 283 5.79 -8.49 3.84
CA LEU A 283 4.63 -8.44 4.74
C LEU A 283 3.48 -7.63 4.12
N TRP A 284 3.80 -6.50 3.51
CA TRP A 284 2.83 -5.68 2.83
C TRP A 284 2.20 -6.39 1.64
N ASP A 285 3.00 -7.08 0.81
CA ASP A 285 2.52 -7.86 -0.32
C ASP A 285 1.58 -8.99 0.09
N GLN A 286 1.87 -9.66 1.21
CA GLN A 286 0.97 -10.68 1.78
C GLN A 286 -0.37 -10.11 2.21
N LEU A 287 -0.38 -8.95 2.88
CA LEU A 287 -1.61 -8.26 3.29
C LEU A 287 -2.44 -7.81 2.07
N THR A 288 -1.77 -7.22 1.09
CA THR A 288 -2.44 -6.72 -0.12
C THR A 288 -2.92 -7.83 -1.04
N ALA A 289 -2.23 -8.99 -1.09
CA ALA A 289 -2.69 -10.17 -1.83
C ALA A 289 -4.08 -10.63 -1.35
N GLY A 290 -4.32 -10.64 -0.03
CA GLY A 290 -5.64 -10.94 0.53
C GLY A 290 -6.73 -9.96 0.07
N LEU A 291 -6.42 -8.66 0.02
CA LEU A 291 -7.34 -7.63 -0.48
C LEU A 291 -7.62 -7.79 -1.97
N VAL A 292 -6.61 -8.12 -2.77
CA VAL A 292 -6.78 -8.37 -4.22
C VAL A 292 -7.66 -9.59 -4.47
N ILE A 293 -7.45 -10.69 -3.73
CA ILE A 293 -8.30 -11.89 -3.82
C ILE A 293 -9.75 -11.55 -3.47
N PHE A 294 -9.96 -10.83 -2.37
CA PHE A 294 -11.30 -10.38 -1.95
C PHE A 294 -11.96 -9.50 -3.03
N MET A 295 -11.22 -8.56 -3.60
CA MET A 295 -11.68 -7.70 -4.70
C MET A 295 -12.12 -8.53 -5.91
N ILE A 296 -11.32 -9.50 -6.33
CA ILE A 296 -11.63 -10.38 -7.47
C ILE A 296 -12.90 -11.19 -7.16
N ALA A 297 -13.04 -11.73 -5.96
CA ALA A 297 -14.20 -12.50 -5.56
C ALA A 297 -15.51 -11.68 -5.63
N VAL A 298 -15.52 -10.49 -5.01
CA VAL A 298 -16.69 -9.59 -5.01
C VAL A 298 -17.04 -9.14 -6.44
N SER A 299 -16.04 -8.75 -7.21
CA SER A 299 -16.25 -8.31 -8.59
C SER A 299 -16.75 -9.43 -9.50
N SER A 300 -16.25 -10.65 -9.29
CA SER A 300 -16.69 -11.83 -10.06
C SER A 300 -18.18 -12.10 -9.87
N VAL A 301 -18.71 -11.93 -8.65
CA VAL A 301 -20.15 -12.06 -8.39
C VAL A 301 -20.96 -11.03 -9.19
N GLY A 302 -20.56 -9.75 -9.16
CA GLY A 302 -21.21 -8.70 -9.94
C GLY A 302 -21.18 -8.97 -11.45
N LEU A 303 -20.01 -9.36 -11.97
CA LEU A 303 -19.83 -9.70 -13.37
C LEU A 303 -20.62 -10.94 -13.78
N MET A 304 -20.71 -11.97 -12.91
CA MET A 304 -21.50 -13.17 -13.16
C MET A 304 -23.00 -12.86 -13.22
N VAL A 305 -23.51 -12.06 -12.30
CA VAL A 305 -24.91 -11.60 -12.30
C VAL A 305 -25.21 -10.82 -13.56
N GLY A 306 -24.31 -9.89 -13.94
CA GLY A 306 -24.39 -9.16 -15.21
C GLY A 306 -24.35 -10.08 -16.42
N GLY A 307 -23.48 -11.10 -16.44
CA GLY A 307 -23.39 -12.09 -17.51
C GLY A 307 -24.63 -12.93 -17.70
N VAL A 308 -25.23 -13.43 -16.60
CA VAL A 308 -26.51 -14.15 -16.64
C VAL A 308 -27.63 -13.23 -17.19
N GLY A 309 -27.61 -11.96 -16.79
CA GLY A 309 -28.53 -10.97 -17.35
C GLY A 309 -28.38 -10.78 -18.86
N VAL A 310 -27.11 -10.69 -19.35
CA VAL A 310 -26.83 -10.60 -20.81
C VAL A 310 -27.35 -11.84 -21.53
N MET A 311 -27.08 -13.03 -21.00
CA MET A 311 -27.59 -14.29 -21.56
C MET A 311 -29.12 -14.27 -21.68
N ASN A 312 -29.83 -13.82 -20.64
CA ASN A 312 -31.28 -13.76 -20.64
C ASN A 312 -31.82 -12.75 -21.66
N ILE A 313 -31.19 -11.57 -21.78
CA ILE A 313 -31.58 -10.58 -22.80
C ILE A 313 -31.37 -11.16 -24.21
N MET A 314 -30.23 -11.77 -24.44
CA MET A 314 -29.90 -12.34 -25.74
C MET A 314 -30.86 -13.51 -26.12
N LEU A 315 -31.25 -14.36 -25.15
CA LEU A 315 -32.23 -15.41 -25.41
C LEU A 315 -33.60 -14.84 -25.82
N VAL A 316 -34.08 -13.80 -25.14
CA VAL A 316 -35.32 -13.11 -25.49
C VAL A 316 -35.19 -12.41 -26.87
N SER A 317 -34.06 -11.75 -27.12
CA SER A 317 -33.80 -11.10 -28.41
C SER A 317 -33.79 -12.10 -29.57
N VAL A 318 -33.26 -13.30 -29.36
CA VAL A 318 -33.26 -14.40 -30.35
C VAL A 318 -34.70 -14.87 -30.61
N THR A 319 -35.55 -15.03 -29.58
CA THR A 319 -36.95 -15.43 -29.76
C THR A 319 -37.78 -14.34 -30.47
N GLU A 320 -37.63 -13.10 -30.09
CA GLU A 320 -38.30 -11.95 -30.74
C GLU A 320 -37.89 -11.78 -32.21
N ARG A 321 -36.67 -12.16 -32.60
CA ARG A 321 -36.13 -12.04 -33.96
C ARG A 321 -36.08 -13.37 -34.72
N THR A 322 -36.80 -14.40 -34.26
CA THR A 322 -36.75 -15.74 -34.87
C THR A 322 -37.07 -15.71 -36.35
N ARG A 323 -38.10 -14.98 -36.79
CA ARG A 323 -38.51 -14.84 -38.19
C ARG A 323 -37.45 -14.12 -39.01
N GLU A 324 -36.84 -13.05 -38.49
CA GLU A 324 -35.73 -12.32 -39.15
C GLU A 324 -34.51 -13.25 -39.40
N ILE A 325 -34.16 -14.05 -38.39
CA ILE A 325 -33.06 -15.04 -38.48
C ILE A 325 -33.38 -16.11 -39.57
N GLY A 326 -34.66 -16.55 -39.61
CA GLY A 326 -35.16 -17.48 -40.64
C GLY A 326 -34.99 -16.94 -42.03
N VAL A 327 -35.43 -15.68 -42.28
CA VAL A 327 -35.27 -14.98 -43.58
C VAL A 327 -33.80 -14.87 -43.96
N ARG A 328 -32.92 -14.48 -43.07
CA ARG A 328 -31.48 -14.37 -43.38
C ARG A 328 -30.88 -15.71 -43.75
N LYS A 329 -31.25 -16.77 -43.06
CA LYS A 329 -30.81 -18.14 -43.40
C LYS A 329 -31.35 -18.64 -44.75
N ALA A 330 -32.63 -18.33 -45.03
CA ALA A 330 -33.23 -18.66 -46.32
C ALA A 330 -32.53 -17.92 -47.51
N MET A 331 -32.01 -16.70 -47.23
CA MET A 331 -31.20 -15.95 -48.20
C MET A 331 -29.72 -16.38 -48.26
N GLY A 332 -29.32 -17.45 -47.55
CA GLY A 332 -27.99 -18.02 -47.65
C GLY A 332 -27.00 -17.61 -46.55
N ALA A 333 -27.47 -16.99 -45.44
CA ALA A 333 -26.57 -16.73 -44.31
C ALA A 333 -26.10 -18.02 -43.65
N THR A 334 -24.79 -18.15 -43.46
CA THR A 334 -24.18 -19.32 -42.83
C THR A 334 -24.40 -19.30 -41.31
N ARG A 335 -24.35 -20.48 -40.67
CA ARG A 335 -24.40 -20.58 -39.17
C ARG A 335 -23.35 -19.70 -38.51
N ARG A 336 -22.17 -19.62 -39.10
CA ARG A 336 -21.07 -18.78 -38.60
C ARG A 336 -21.40 -17.30 -38.64
N ASN A 337 -22.11 -16.84 -39.67
CA ASN A 337 -22.51 -15.42 -39.79
C ASN A 337 -23.48 -15.03 -38.65
N ILE A 338 -24.49 -15.89 -38.38
CA ILE A 338 -25.45 -15.67 -37.30
C ILE A 338 -24.73 -15.72 -35.93
N LEU A 339 -23.89 -16.75 -35.72
CA LEU A 339 -23.11 -16.88 -34.46
C LEU A 339 -22.27 -15.64 -34.19
N THR A 340 -21.49 -15.18 -35.16
CA THR A 340 -20.61 -14.01 -35.00
C THR A 340 -21.41 -12.74 -34.78
N GLN A 341 -22.55 -12.58 -35.43
CA GLN A 341 -23.43 -11.41 -35.26
C GLN A 341 -23.91 -11.30 -33.81
N PHE A 342 -24.55 -12.36 -33.28
CA PHE A 342 -25.10 -12.32 -31.92
C PHE A 342 -24.03 -12.28 -30.84
N THR A 343 -22.89 -12.95 -31.07
CA THR A 343 -21.75 -12.86 -30.14
C THR A 343 -21.18 -11.43 -30.11
N THR A 344 -21.04 -10.78 -31.27
CA THR A 344 -20.59 -9.39 -31.34
C THR A 344 -21.57 -8.45 -30.64
N GLU A 345 -22.88 -8.70 -30.76
CA GLU A 345 -23.92 -7.92 -30.07
C GLU A 345 -23.78 -8.03 -28.53
N ALA A 346 -23.59 -9.26 -28.02
CA ALA A 346 -23.36 -9.49 -26.58
C ALA A 346 -22.09 -8.83 -26.06
N VAL A 347 -20.96 -8.96 -26.80
CA VAL A 347 -19.69 -8.31 -26.43
C VAL A 347 -19.85 -6.78 -26.47
N THR A 348 -20.57 -6.22 -27.42
CA THR A 348 -20.83 -4.76 -27.52
C THR A 348 -21.61 -4.27 -26.29
N LEU A 349 -22.66 -4.98 -25.90
CA LEU A 349 -23.43 -4.65 -24.67
C LEU A 349 -22.55 -4.64 -23.44
N CYS A 350 -21.72 -5.68 -23.27
CA CYS A 350 -20.80 -5.77 -22.14
C CYS A 350 -19.69 -4.70 -22.18
N SER A 351 -19.21 -4.35 -23.39
CA SER A 351 -18.22 -3.28 -23.56
C SER A 351 -18.78 -1.91 -23.16
N ILE A 352 -20.04 -1.63 -23.51
CA ILE A 352 -20.72 -0.40 -23.06
C ILE A 352 -20.80 -0.37 -21.54
N GLY A 353 -21.24 -1.49 -20.92
CA GLY A 353 -21.27 -1.62 -19.45
C GLY A 353 -19.88 -1.45 -18.83
N GLY A 354 -18.86 -2.04 -19.46
CA GLY A 354 -17.47 -1.91 -19.04
C GLY A 354 -16.96 -0.46 -19.08
N ILE A 355 -17.23 0.26 -20.17
CA ILE A 355 -16.83 1.69 -20.30
C ILE A 355 -17.54 2.54 -19.24
N VAL A 356 -18.84 2.36 -19.06
CA VAL A 356 -19.60 3.08 -18.02
C VAL A 356 -19.06 2.72 -16.63
N GLY A 357 -18.75 1.44 -16.39
CA GLY A 357 -18.12 0.99 -15.15
C GLY A 357 -16.74 1.62 -14.89
N ILE A 358 -15.92 1.76 -15.93
CA ILE A 358 -14.62 2.45 -15.84
C ILE A 358 -14.82 3.93 -15.48
N LEU A 359 -15.75 4.61 -16.13
CA LEU A 359 -16.03 6.02 -15.84
C LEU A 359 -16.53 6.21 -14.41
N LEU A 360 -17.46 5.37 -13.95
CA LEU A 360 -17.95 5.42 -12.57
C LEU A 360 -16.84 5.06 -11.55
N GLY A 361 -16.04 4.04 -11.83
CA GLY A 361 -14.88 3.69 -11.00
C GLY A 361 -13.87 4.83 -10.91
N ALA A 362 -13.62 5.53 -12.04
CA ALA A 362 -12.75 6.70 -12.07
C ALA A 362 -13.34 7.87 -11.25
N ILE A 363 -14.65 8.11 -11.34
CA ILE A 363 -15.33 9.14 -10.53
C ILE A 363 -15.22 8.80 -9.03
N VAL A 364 -15.47 7.54 -8.64
CA VAL A 364 -15.33 7.10 -7.25
C VAL A 364 -13.89 7.29 -6.77
N THR A 365 -12.90 6.92 -7.57
CA THR A 365 -11.47 7.13 -7.27
C THR A 365 -11.17 8.61 -7.05
N TRP A 366 -11.70 9.48 -7.90
CA TRP A 366 -11.53 10.93 -7.80
C TRP A 366 -12.18 11.48 -6.52
N ILE A 367 -13.39 11.04 -6.18
CA ILE A 367 -14.05 11.41 -4.92
C ILE A 367 -13.21 10.98 -3.72
N VAL A 368 -12.72 9.73 -3.69
CA VAL A 368 -11.86 9.22 -2.60
C VAL A 368 -10.58 10.04 -2.45
N TYR A 369 -9.97 10.46 -3.56
CA TYR A 369 -8.77 11.30 -3.54
C TYR A 369 -8.99 12.66 -2.85
N PHE A 370 -10.17 13.28 -3.01
CA PHE A 370 -10.50 14.57 -2.39
C PHE A 370 -11.09 14.47 -0.98
N LEU A 371 -11.38 13.27 -0.49
CA LEU A 371 -11.84 13.11 0.87
C LEU A 371 -10.73 13.48 1.87
N PRO A 372 -11.05 14.20 2.97
CA PRO A 372 -10.06 14.62 3.98
C PRO A 372 -9.44 13.44 4.76
N ILE A 373 -9.81 12.22 4.45
CA ILE A 373 -9.27 10.98 5.02
C ILE A 373 -7.81 10.73 4.59
N GLY A 374 -7.34 11.42 3.53
CA GLY A 374 -5.96 11.32 3.04
C GLY A 374 -5.61 9.95 2.42
N LEU A 375 -6.63 9.19 1.99
CA LEU A 375 -6.39 7.93 1.29
C LEU A 375 -5.84 8.22 -0.11
N PRO A 376 -4.65 7.69 -0.43
CA PRO A 376 -4.10 7.82 -1.77
C PRO A 376 -4.88 6.90 -2.71
N ALA A 377 -5.51 7.46 -3.71
CA ALA A 377 -6.16 6.69 -4.76
C ALA A 377 -5.51 7.05 -6.10
N THR A 378 -4.96 6.07 -6.80
CA THR A 378 -4.30 6.26 -8.09
C THR A 378 -4.87 5.27 -9.11
N LEU A 379 -5.39 5.79 -10.22
CA LEU A 379 -5.87 4.95 -11.31
C LEU A 379 -4.69 4.19 -11.94
N SER A 380 -4.82 2.87 -12.00
CA SER A 380 -3.86 2.00 -12.69
C SER A 380 -4.39 1.64 -14.07
N THR A 381 -3.65 1.97 -15.11
CA THR A 381 -3.96 1.60 -16.50
C THR A 381 -4.11 0.09 -16.66
N MET A 382 -3.31 -0.69 -15.94
CA MET A 382 -3.38 -2.15 -15.97
C MET A 382 -4.75 -2.67 -15.49
N TRP A 383 -5.25 -2.17 -14.37
CA TRP A 383 -6.56 -2.57 -13.82
C TRP A 383 -7.72 -2.10 -14.68
N VAL A 384 -7.61 -0.94 -15.35
CA VAL A 384 -8.59 -0.48 -16.35
C VAL A 384 -8.65 -1.46 -17.51
N LEU A 385 -7.51 -1.90 -18.04
CA LEU A 385 -7.46 -2.89 -19.12
C LEU A 385 -7.99 -4.26 -18.69
N ILE A 386 -7.66 -4.72 -17.48
CA ILE A 386 -8.18 -5.97 -16.92
C ILE A 386 -9.71 -5.89 -16.76
N GLY A 387 -10.23 -4.82 -16.18
CA GLY A 387 -11.68 -4.62 -15.99
C GLY A 387 -12.45 -4.57 -17.31
N PHE A 388 -11.92 -3.86 -18.31
CA PHE A 388 -12.49 -3.85 -19.66
C PHE A 388 -12.41 -5.23 -20.34
N GLY A 389 -11.26 -5.90 -20.28
CA GLY A 389 -11.07 -7.24 -20.81
C GLY A 389 -12.01 -8.26 -20.16
N ALA A 390 -12.19 -8.18 -18.85
CA ALA A 390 -13.13 -9.04 -18.11
C ALA A 390 -14.58 -8.81 -18.59
N SER A 391 -15.01 -7.55 -18.78
CA SER A 391 -16.35 -7.26 -19.28
C SER A 391 -16.58 -7.84 -20.71
N CYS A 392 -15.58 -7.73 -21.60
CA CYS A 392 -15.64 -8.30 -22.95
C CYS A 392 -15.68 -9.84 -22.88
N THR A 393 -14.89 -10.45 -22.00
CA THR A 393 -14.86 -11.92 -21.80
C THR A 393 -16.20 -12.43 -21.29
N ILE A 394 -16.83 -11.74 -20.36
CA ILE A 394 -18.18 -12.06 -19.89
C ILE A 394 -19.20 -11.98 -21.02
N GLY A 395 -19.15 -10.94 -21.85
CA GLY A 395 -19.99 -10.81 -23.04
C GLY A 395 -19.80 -11.98 -24.01
N LEU A 396 -18.57 -12.41 -24.21
CA LEU A 396 -18.27 -13.55 -25.05
C LEU A 396 -18.82 -14.87 -24.46
N VAL A 397 -18.48 -15.18 -23.22
CA VAL A 397 -18.86 -16.44 -22.54
C VAL A 397 -20.37 -16.59 -22.46
N PHE A 398 -21.07 -15.59 -21.96
CA PHE A 398 -22.53 -15.63 -21.78
C PHE A 398 -23.30 -15.36 -23.08
N GLY A 399 -22.67 -14.75 -24.09
CA GLY A 399 -23.25 -14.51 -25.42
C GLY A 399 -23.16 -15.72 -26.35
N ILE A 400 -22.19 -16.64 -26.15
CA ILE A 400 -22.01 -17.80 -27.04
C ILE A 400 -23.23 -18.70 -27.04
N TYR A 401 -23.82 -19.03 -25.88
CA TYR A 401 -24.94 -19.96 -25.81
C TYR A 401 -26.19 -19.45 -26.56
N PRO A 402 -26.68 -18.22 -26.36
CA PRO A 402 -27.78 -17.65 -27.17
C PRO A 402 -27.45 -17.56 -28.66
N ALA A 403 -26.23 -17.16 -28.99
CA ALA A 403 -25.78 -17.05 -30.38
C ALA A 403 -25.76 -18.44 -31.07
N TRP A 404 -25.30 -19.47 -30.37
CA TRP A 404 -25.33 -20.84 -30.84
C TRP A 404 -26.77 -21.31 -31.06
N LYS A 405 -27.69 -21.06 -30.15
CA LYS A 405 -29.12 -21.39 -30.27
C LYS A 405 -29.72 -20.70 -31.50
N ALA A 406 -29.46 -19.39 -31.70
CA ALA A 406 -29.88 -18.65 -32.88
C ALA A 406 -29.33 -19.24 -34.19
N SER A 407 -28.06 -19.65 -34.20
CA SER A 407 -27.40 -20.18 -35.37
C SER A 407 -27.93 -21.58 -35.79
N ASN A 408 -28.56 -22.31 -34.88
CA ASN A 408 -29.11 -23.65 -35.14
C ASN A 408 -30.62 -23.68 -35.45
N LEU A 409 -31.30 -22.55 -35.46
CA LEU A 409 -32.73 -22.47 -35.84
C LEU A 409 -32.95 -23.01 -37.27
N ASP A 410 -33.96 -23.82 -37.45
CA ASP A 410 -34.38 -24.26 -38.77
C ASP A 410 -35.10 -23.11 -39.49
N PRO A 411 -34.67 -22.74 -40.72
CA PRO A 411 -35.28 -21.66 -41.48
C PRO A 411 -36.77 -21.89 -41.75
N ILE A 412 -37.22 -23.15 -41.93
CA ILE A 412 -38.61 -23.46 -42.23
C ILE A 412 -39.47 -23.27 -40.97
N GLU A 413 -39.03 -23.76 -39.83
CA GLU A 413 -39.71 -23.55 -38.55
C GLU A 413 -39.70 -22.10 -38.13
N ALA A 414 -38.58 -21.40 -38.34
CA ALA A 414 -38.45 -19.99 -37.99
C ALA A 414 -39.39 -19.06 -38.82
N LEU A 415 -39.71 -19.42 -40.03
CA LEU A 415 -40.65 -18.69 -40.90
C LEU A 415 -42.11 -18.96 -40.55
N ARG A 416 -42.41 -20.07 -39.89
CA ARG A 416 -43.75 -20.45 -39.43
C ARG A 416 -44.12 -19.89 -38.04
N TYR A 417 -43.14 -19.30 -37.37
CA TYR A 417 -43.33 -18.69 -36.04
C TYR A 417 -44.13 -17.38 -36.18
N GLU A 418 -45.34 -17.39 -35.62
CA GLU A 418 -46.17 -16.18 -35.49
C GLU A 418 -45.80 -15.30 -34.30
#